data_1589659d6daf443783e4cd5cb2711e04
#
_entry.id   1589659d6daf443783e4cd5cb2711e04
#
_cell.length_a   1.000
_cell.length_b   1.000
_cell.length_c   1.000
_cell.angle_alpha   90.00
_cell.angle_beta   90.00
_cell.angle_gamma   90.00
#
_symmetry.space_group_name_H-M   'P 1'
#
loop_
_entity.id
_entity.type
_entity.pdbx_description
1 polymer ?
#
loop_
_entity_poly.entity_id
_entity_poly.type
_entity_poly.pdbx_seq_one_letter_code
_entity_poly.pdbx_strand_id
1 'polypeptide(L)'
;MEEQVVPILGVANAADAVAWYERLGFTQEWEHRIEPGWPTFVSITRGRARLFLSEHRGDAQPDTLVQLFVSDIAAVVAEFGRPETEPPYGCEIELRDLDGNRLRISTARS
;
A
#
# COMPACT_ATOMS: atom_id res chain seq x y z
N MET A 1 -9.26 10.91 -20.40
CA MET A 1 -8.94 10.16 -19.18
C MET A 1 -7.51 9.62 -19.28
N GLU A 2 -6.74 9.81 -18.24
CA GLU A 2 -5.38 9.30 -18.18
C GLU A 2 -5.39 7.81 -17.89
N GLU A 3 -4.63 7.05 -18.66
CA GLU A 3 -4.52 5.62 -18.42
C GLU A 3 -3.70 5.36 -17.16
N GLN A 4 -4.08 4.36 -16.38
CA GLN A 4 -3.41 3.98 -15.13
C GLN A 4 -3.32 2.48 -15.00
N VAL A 5 -2.30 2.04 -14.30
CA VAL A 5 -2.22 0.67 -13.78
C VAL A 5 -2.33 0.79 -12.26
N VAL A 6 -3.26 0.07 -11.66
CA VAL A 6 -3.48 0.14 -10.21
C VAL A 6 -3.31 -1.26 -9.61
N PRO A 7 -2.31 -1.46 -8.74
CA PRO A 7 -2.17 -2.73 -8.05
C PRO A 7 -3.35 -2.98 -7.10
N ILE A 8 -3.75 -4.24 -6.98
CA ILE A 8 -4.78 -4.67 -6.05
C ILE A 8 -4.10 -5.54 -5.00
N LEU A 9 -4.21 -5.13 -3.74
CA LEU A 9 -3.62 -5.86 -2.62
C LEU A 9 -4.72 -6.54 -1.82
N GLY A 10 -4.51 -7.81 -1.47
CA GLY A 10 -5.45 -8.54 -0.61
C GLY A 10 -5.28 -8.13 0.83
N VAL A 11 -6.39 -7.82 1.51
CA VAL A 11 -6.39 -7.44 2.92
C VAL A 11 -7.50 -8.17 3.65
N ALA A 12 -7.25 -8.48 4.93
CA ALA A 12 -8.26 -9.15 5.75
C ALA A 12 -9.34 -8.17 6.23
N ASN A 13 -8.92 -6.93 6.55
CA ASN A 13 -9.82 -5.90 7.06
C ASN A 13 -9.44 -4.57 6.42
N ALA A 14 -10.31 -4.05 5.57
CA ALA A 14 -10.02 -2.84 4.82
C ALA A 14 -9.83 -1.60 5.72
N ALA A 15 -10.62 -1.47 6.79
CA ALA A 15 -10.49 -0.34 7.70
C ALA A 15 -9.14 -0.32 8.40
N ASP A 16 -8.69 -1.49 8.89
CA ASP A 16 -7.37 -1.61 9.52
C ASP A 16 -6.26 -1.33 8.51
N ALA A 17 -6.42 -1.84 7.29
CA ALA A 17 -5.44 -1.62 6.23
C ALA A 17 -5.35 -0.13 5.87
N VAL A 18 -6.47 0.54 5.72
CA VAL A 18 -6.49 1.99 5.45
C VAL A 18 -5.73 2.75 6.54
N ALA A 19 -5.97 2.42 7.81
CA ALA A 19 -5.29 3.07 8.93
C ALA A 19 -3.78 2.88 8.84
N TRP A 20 -3.33 1.67 8.47
CA TRP A 20 -1.90 1.40 8.30
C TRP A 20 -1.32 2.23 7.14
N TYR A 21 -2.01 2.27 6.00
CA TYR A 21 -1.54 3.02 4.83
C TYR A 21 -1.60 4.53 5.03
N GLU A 22 -2.47 5.02 5.92
CA GLU A 22 -2.46 6.43 6.30
C GLU A 22 -1.15 6.83 6.95
N ARG A 23 -0.53 5.94 7.72
CA ARG A 23 0.80 6.17 8.29
C ARG A 23 1.86 6.33 7.19
N LEU A 24 1.64 5.71 6.04
CA LEU A 24 2.53 5.81 4.88
C LEU A 24 2.17 7.00 3.98
N GLY A 25 1.22 7.81 4.37
CA GLY A 25 0.84 9.01 3.63
C GLY A 25 -0.28 8.83 2.62
N PHE A 26 -0.91 7.65 2.59
CA PHE A 26 -2.08 7.43 1.73
C PHE A 26 -3.33 7.97 2.40
N THR A 27 -4.31 8.36 1.58
CA THR A 27 -5.64 8.74 2.05
C THR A 27 -6.68 7.92 1.30
N GLN A 28 -7.76 7.60 2.00
CA GLN A 28 -8.86 6.88 1.37
C GLN A 28 -9.56 7.79 0.37
N GLU A 29 -9.74 7.28 -0.85
CA GLU A 29 -10.40 8.00 -1.92
C GLU A 29 -11.89 7.64 -2.00
N TRP A 30 -12.20 6.33 -1.97
CA TRP A 30 -13.56 5.81 -1.94
C TRP A 30 -13.53 4.37 -1.44
N GLU A 31 -14.70 3.88 -1.02
CA GLU A 31 -14.88 2.47 -0.72
C GLU A 31 -16.14 1.96 -1.39
N HIS A 32 -16.15 0.68 -1.72
CA HIS A 32 -17.28 0.02 -2.33
C HIS A 32 -17.57 -1.28 -1.59
N ARG A 33 -18.85 -1.46 -1.26
CA ARG A 33 -19.37 -2.67 -0.63
C ARG A 33 -20.77 -2.87 -1.17
N ILE A 34 -21.07 -4.07 -1.69
CA ILE A 34 -22.36 -4.33 -2.30
C ILE A 34 -23.48 -4.20 -1.26
N GLU A 35 -23.29 -4.81 -0.10
CA GLU A 35 -24.24 -4.77 1.02
C GLU A 35 -23.47 -4.81 2.34
N PRO A 36 -24.06 -4.35 3.46
CA PRO A 36 -23.43 -4.49 4.77
C PRO A 36 -23.05 -5.94 5.05
N GLY A 37 -21.85 -6.16 5.56
CA GLY A 37 -21.32 -7.50 5.83
C GLY A 37 -20.62 -8.16 4.64
N TRP A 38 -20.71 -7.59 3.45
CA TRP A 38 -20.02 -8.09 2.26
C TRP A 38 -18.57 -7.56 2.23
N PRO A 39 -17.69 -8.23 1.48
CA PRO A 39 -16.30 -7.75 1.35
C PRO A 39 -16.23 -6.33 0.84
N THR A 40 -15.29 -5.58 1.37
CA THR A 40 -15.06 -4.18 1.01
C THR A 40 -13.92 -4.07 0.02
N PHE A 41 -14.04 -3.13 -0.89
CA PHE A 41 -13.01 -2.77 -1.88
C PHE A 41 -12.76 -1.27 -1.73
N VAL A 42 -11.49 -0.87 -1.52
CA VAL A 42 -11.16 0.51 -1.19
C VAL A 42 -10.07 1.03 -2.12
N SER A 43 -10.18 2.28 -2.54
CA SER A 43 -9.11 2.98 -3.23
C SER A 43 -8.41 3.92 -2.28
N ILE A 44 -7.08 3.87 -2.26
CA ILE A 44 -6.26 4.80 -1.49
C ILE A 44 -5.25 5.47 -2.42
N THR A 45 -4.92 6.73 -2.11
CA THR A 45 -3.98 7.51 -2.94
C THR A 45 -2.95 8.22 -2.08
N ARG A 46 -1.75 8.37 -2.65
CA ARG A 46 -0.70 9.23 -2.13
C ARG A 46 -0.13 9.96 -3.34
N GLY A 47 -0.44 11.25 -3.47
CA GLY A 47 -0.08 11.99 -4.68
C GLY A 47 -0.67 11.31 -5.91
N ARG A 48 0.17 10.91 -6.85
CA ARG A 48 -0.26 10.18 -8.06
C ARG A 48 -0.28 8.67 -7.88
N ALA A 49 0.23 8.17 -6.77
CA ALA A 49 0.20 6.74 -6.48
C ALA A 49 -1.19 6.32 -6.04
N ARG A 50 -1.67 5.20 -6.55
CA ARG A 50 -2.97 4.64 -6.18
C ARG A 50 -2.84 3.16 -5.97
N LEU A 51 -3.48 2.66 -4.92
CA LEU A 51 -3.59 1.23 -4.64
C LEU A 51 -5.05 0.91 -4.36
N PHE A 52 -5.47 -0.28 -4.75
CA PHE A 52 -6.75 -0.83 -4.33
C PHE A 52 -6.50 -1.86 -3.25
N LEU A 53 -7.32 -1.82 -2.19
CA LEU A 53 -7.28 -2.80 -1.11
C LEU A 53 -8.57 -3.60 -1.17
N SER A 54 -8.46 -4.92 -1.28
CA SER A 54 -9.62 -5.78 -1.49
C SER A 54 -9.73 -6.84 -0.41
N GLU A 55 -10.93 -6.96 0.19
CA GLU A 55 -11.28 -8.06 1.08
C GLU A 55 -11.81 -9.27 0.31
N HIS A 56 -12.02 -9.15 -1.00
CA HIS A 56 -12.54 -10.24 -1.82
C HIS A 56 -11.48 -11.32 -1.99
N ARG A 57 -11.84 -12.55 -1.65
CA ARG A 57 -10.95 -13.69 -1.84
C ARG A 57 -10.72 -13.92 -3.33
N GLY A 58 -9.47 -14.14 -3.70
CA GLY A 58 -9.10 -14.42 -5.08
C GLY A 58 -8.76 -13.19 -5.90
N ASP A 59 -9.00 -11.98 -5.37
CA ASP A 59 -8.63 -10.76 -6.10
C ASP A 59 -7.12 -10.55 -6.18
N ALA A 60 -6.40 -10.99 -5.16
CA ALA A 60 -4.95 -10.82 -5.14
C ALA A 60 -4.29 -12.01 -4.44
N GLN A 61 -3.05 -12.27 -4.80
CA GLN A 61 -2.24 -13.30 -4.16
C GLN A 61 -1.61 -12.76 -2.88
N PRO A 62 -1.36 -13.61 -1.87
CA PRO A 62 -0.61 -13.18 -0.68
C PRO A 62 0.80 -12.76 -1.07
N ASP A 63 1.42 -11.96 -0.21
CA ASP A 63 2.82 -11.55 -0.37
C ASP A 63 3.07 -10.75 -1.68
N THR A 64 2.08 -9.97 -2.09
CA THR A 64 2.20 -9.10 -3.27
C THR A 64 3.27 -8.05 -3.04
N LEU A 65 4.08 -7.79 -4.05
CA LEU A 65 5.18 -6.84 -4.00
C LEU A 65 4.85 -5.59 -4.81
N VAL A 66 5.03 -4.43 -4.19
CA VAL A 66 4.82 -3.13 -4.84
C VAL A 66 6.07 -2.28 -4.66
N GLN A 67 6.48 -1.59 -5.71
CA GLN A 67 7.56 -0.59 -5.64
C GLN A 67 6.92 0.79 -5.52
N LEU A 68 7.28 1.52 -4.47
CA LEU A 68 6.79 2.88 -4.24
C LEU A 68 7.98 3.85 -4.24
N PHE A 69 7.91 4.88 -5.07
CA PHE A 69 8.90 5.95 -5.06
C PHE A 69 8.33 7.14 -4.29
N VAL A 70 9.08 7.61 -3.29
CA VAL A 70 8.67 8.73 -2.46
C VAL A 70 9.69 9.86 -2.55
N SER A 71 9.25 11.09 -2.32
CA SER A 71 10.15 12.24 -2.34
C SER A 71 10.94 12.39 -1.04
N ASP A 72 10.37 11.92 0.08
CA ASP A 72 10.97 12.06 1.40
C ASP A 72 10.96 10.73 2.15
N ILE A 73 12.03 9.94 1.93
CA ILE A 73 12.18 8.65 2.60
C ILE A 73 12.40 8.83 4.11
N ALA A 74 12.96 9.98 4.52
CA ALA A 74 13.21 10.23 5.93
C ALA A 74 11.91 10.27 6.74
N ALA A 75 10.83 10.81 6.17
CA ALA A 75 9.53 10.82 6.83
C ALA A 75 8.98 9.41 7.03
N VAL A 76 9.19 8.52 6.06
CA VAL A 76 8.78 7.11 6.16
C VAL A 76 9.56 6.41 7.26
N VAL A 77 10.89 6.62 7.29
CA VAL A 77 11.75 6.04 8.32
C VAL A 77 11.37 6.57 9.72
N ALA A 78 11.02 7.86 9.82
CA ALA A 78 10.60 8.45 11.08
C ALA A 78 9.32 7.78 11.62
N GLU A 79 8.39 7.43 10.73
CA GLU A 79 7.12 6.81 11.13
C GLU A 79 7.27 5.32 11.43
N PHE A 80 7.99 4.57 10.58
CA PHE A 80 8.04 3.11 10.67
C PHE A 80 9.32 2.56 11.29
N GLY A 81 10.36 3.38 11.41
CA GLY A 81 11.68 2.90 11.76
C GLY A 81 12.36 2.25 10.56
N ARG A 82 13.65 2.01 10.68
CA ARG A 82 14.39 1.32 9.62
C ARG A 82 14.37 -0.18 9.90
N PRO A 83 13.94 -1.00 8.93
CA PRO A 83 13.92 -2.46 9.13
C PRO A 83 15.31 -3.00 9.46
N GLU A 84 15.35 -4.07 10.26
CA GLU A 84 16.61 -4.70 10.68
C GLU A 84 17.31 -5.44 9.53
N THR A 85 16.53 -5.99 8.59
CA THR A 85 17.08 -6.73 7.45
C THR A 85 17.35 -5.77 6.31
N GLU A 86 18.48 -5.97 5.62
CA GLU A 86 18.78 -5.19 4.44
C GLU A 86 17.77 -5.47 3.34
N PRO A 87 17.22 -4.41 2.72
CA PRO A 87 16.30 -4.61 1.61
C PRO A 87 17.06 -5.09 0.36
N PRO A 88 16.35 -5.69 -0.61
CA PRO A 88 16.93 -6.04 -1.91
C PRO A 88 17.52 -4.81 -2.59
N TYR A 89 18.47 -5.04 -3.50
CA TYR A 89 19.15 -3.92 -4.15
C TYR A 89 18.19 -3.04 -4.94
N GLY A 90 18.52 -1.74 -4.98
CA GLY A 90 17.71 -0.72 -5.61
C GLY A 90 16.58 -0.19 -4.74
N CYS A 91 16.45 -0.72 -3.52
CA CYS A 91 15.43 -0.34 -2.57
C CYS A 91 16.09 0.24 -1.32
N GLU A 92 15.58 1.33 -0.78
CA GLU A 92 16.13 1.92 0.43
C GLU A 92 15.56 1.29 1.69
N ILE A 93 14.28 0.94 1.70
CA ILE A 93 13.66 0.17 2.78
C ILE A 93 12.58 -0.75 2.20
N GLU A 94 12.26 -1.81 2.92
CA GLU A 94 11.13 -2.65 2.57
C GLU A 94 10.24 -2.79 3.81
N LEU A 95 8.95 -2.50 3.62
CA LEU A 95 7.95 -2.62 4.67
C LEU A 95 6.99 -3.77 4.34
N ARG A 96 6.43 -4.37 5.38
CA ARG A 96 5.31 -5.30 5.22
C ARG A 96 4.08 -4.66 5.84
N ASP A 97 2.97 -4.70 5.12
CA ASP A 97 1.71 -4.20 5.68
C ASP A 97 1.11 -5.25 6.64
N LEU A 98 -0.08 -4.99 7.15
CA LEU A 98 -0.73 -5.88 8.12
C LEU A 98 -1.03 -7.27 7.56
N ASP A 99 -1.10 -7.40 6.24
CA ASP A 99 -1.46 -8.64 5.55
C ASP A 99 -0.25 -9.31 4.89
N GLY A 100 0.96 -8.79 5.15
CA GLY A 100 2.19 -9.35 4.61
C GLY A 100 2.53 -8.89 3.20
N ASN A 101 1.76 -7.98 2.61
CA ASN A 101 2.13 -7.39 1.33
C ASN A 101 3.40 -6.57 1.50
N ARG A 102 4.27 -6.62 0.52
CA ARG A 102 5.60 -5.99 0.60
C ARG A 102 5.64 -4.69 -0.18
N LEU A 103 6.20 -3.68 0.45
CA LEU A 103 6.38 -2.37 -0.17
C LEU A 103 7.87 -2.06 -0.17
N ARG A 104 8.47 -2.06 -1.36
CA ARG A 104 9.85 -1.59 -1.54
C ARG A 104 9.78 -0.09 -1.76
N ILE A 105 10.44 0.67 -0.90
CA ILE A 105 10.33 2.11 -0.91
C ILE A 105 11.70 2.72 -1.23
N SER A 106 11.72 3.56 -2.25
CA SER A 106 12.94 4.22 -2.72
C SER A 106 12.68 5.70 -2.90
N THR A 107 13.75 6.48 -2.91
CA THR A 107 13.64 7.90 -3.19
C THR A 107 13.33 8.11 -4.67
N ALA A 108 12.37 8.98 -4.95
CA ALA A 108 12.03 9.34 -6.31
C ALA A 108 13.24 10.03 -6.97
N ARG A 109 13.52 9.66 -8.22
CA ARG A 109 14.56 10.31 -9.01
C ARG A 109 13.96 11.50 -9.75
N SER A 110 14.69 12.58 -9.73
CA SER A 110 14.32 13.78 -10.48
C SER A 110 14.78 13.66 -11.94
#